data_aa5d7c5110eab77df461393318f14e74
#
_entry.id   aa5d7c5110eab77df461393318f14e74
#
_cell.length_a   1.000
_cell.length_b   1.000
_cell.length_c   1.000
_cell.angle_alpha   90.00
_cell.angle_beta   90.00
_cell.angle_gamma   90.00
#
_symmetry.space_group_name_H-M   'P 1'
#
loop_
_entity.id
_entity.type
_entity.pdbx_description
1 polymer ?
#
loop_
_entity_poly.entity_id
_entity_poly.type
_entity_poly.pdbx_seq_one_letter_code
_entity_poly.pdbx_strand_id
1 'polypeptide(L)'
;MTQLFNEAGEKVSVTVIEAGPCAVLALRPKAVQLGFGDAKEKSLRNSQRGYFKKLGVTPRTFVREVVKDTTEVKIGDEIKADIFACGDYVDITATSKGKGFQGGMKRWHWAGGPRTHGHTGNRRVGSIGSSTTPGRVFRGHHMPGHMGADRVTTQNLMVVKVDTVNNLLVVKGAVPGHNNSYCIIRKAKKKKAKV
;
A
#
# COMPACT_ATOMS: atom_id res chain seq x y z
N MET A 1 -0.50 4.39 13.43
CA MET A 1 -1.77 5.15 13.55
C MET A 1 -1.80 5.88 14.87
N THR A 2 -2.34 7.10 14.88
CA THR A 2 -2.54 7.96 16.06
C THR A 2 -3.89 8.66 15.95
N GLN A 3 -4.16 9.61 16.81
CA GLN A 3 -5.38 10.42 16.80
C GLN A 3 -5.01 11.90 16.80
N LEU A 4 -5.81 12.69 16.12
CA LEU A 4 -5.79 14.15 16.16
C LEU A 4 -7.19 14.66 16.49
N PHE A 5 -7.26 15.84 17.08
CA PHE A 5 -8.51 16.55 17.26
C PHE A 5 -8.60 17.63 16.18
N ASN A 6 -9.76 17.73 15.54
CA ASN A 6 -10.04 18.81 14.60
C ASN A 6 -10.41 20.09 15.37
N GLU A 7 -10.62 21.20 14.68
CA GLU A 7 -11.00 22.49 15.27
C GLU A 7 -12.36 22.41 15.98
N ALA A 8 -13.23 21.51 15.59
CA ALA A 8 -14.52 21.24 16.23
C ALA A 8 -14.41 20.35 17.48
N GLY A 9 -13.19 19.95 17.89
CA GLY A 9 -12.96 19.06 19.03
C GLY A 9 -13.25 17.57 18.77
N GLU A 10 -13.55 17.18 17.51
CA GLU A 10 -13.82 15.79 17.16
C GLU A 10 -12.52 15.00 17.00
N LYS A 11 -12.53 13.79 17.53
CA LYS A 11 -11.41 12.85 17.41
C LYS A 11 -11.34 12.20 16.02
N VAL A 12 -10.26 12.44 15.32
CA VAL A 12 -10.00 11.85 14.00
C VAL A 12 -8.87 10.83 14.10
N SER A 13 -9.12 9.59 13.67
CA SER A 13 -8.09 8.55 13.57
C SER A 13 -7.23 8.82 12.35
N VAL A 14 -5.92 8.91 12.52
CA VAL A 14 -4.98 9.24 11.44
C VAL A 14 -3.79 8.30 11.39
N THR A 15 -3.20 8.21 10.19
CA THR A 15 -1.90 7.56 9.97
C THR A 15 -0.92 8.61 9.51
N VAL A 16 0.25 8.65 10.13
CA VAL A 16 1.37 9.52 9.75
C VAL A 16 2.28 8.74 8.82
N ILE A 17 2.64 9.35 7.69
CA ILE A 17 3.46 8.75 6.64
C ILE A 17 4.58 9.73 6.32
N GLU A 18 5.81 9.25 6.26
CA GLU A 18 6.96 9.99 5.74
C GLU A 18 6.90 9.95 4.20
N ALA A 19 6.65 11.10 3.57
CA ALA A 19 6.36 11.22 2.15
C ALA A 19 7.47 11.89 1.33
N GLY A 20 8.69 11.91 1.82
CA GLY A 20 9.84 12.49 1.11
C GLY A 20 11.09 12.57 1.97
N PRO A 21 12.21 13.04 1.40
CA PRO A 21 12.38 13.40 -0.01
C PRO A 21 12.48 12.18 -0.92
N CYS A 22 11.83 12.25 -2.10
CA CYS A 22 11.92 11.23 -3.13
C CYS A 22 12.79 11.75 -4.29
N ALA A 23 13.91 11.10 -4.57
CA ALA A 23 14.78 11.49 -5.68
C ALA A 23 14.25 10.96 -7.03
N VAL A 24 14.28 11.80 -8.06
CA VAL A 24 13.95 11.43 -9.44
C VAL A 24 15.15 10.75 -10.07
N LEU A 25 15.03 9.47 -10.39
CA LEU A 25 16.14 8.65 -10.92
C LEU A 25 16.14 8.58 -12.46
N ALA A 26 14.99 8.44 -13.07
CA ALA A 26 14.87 8.36 -14.51
C ALA A 26 13.51 8.85 -15.01
N LEU A 27 13.51 9.43 -16.20
CA LEU A 27 12.32 9.86 -16.90
C LEU A 27 12.03 8.91 -18.05
N ARG A 28 10.80 8.42 -18.13
CA ARG A 28 10.27 7.62 -19.24
C ARG A 28 9.11 8.36 -19.90
N PRO A 29 8.73 8.05 -21.14
CA PRO A 29 7.66 8.77 -21.86
C PRO A 29 6.33 8.89 -21.08
N LYS A 30 6.01 7.87 -20.28
CA LYS A 30 4.74 7.81 -19.51
C LYS A 30 4.93 7.58 -18.02
N ALA A 31 6.17 7.59 -17.52
CA ALA A 31 6.46 7.28 -16.13
C ALA A 31 7.72 8.00 -15.64
N VAL A 32 7.75 8.28 -14.34
CA VAL A 32 8.92 8.77 -13.62
C VAL A 32 9.37 7.70 -12.64
N GLN A 33 10.66 7.41 -12.62
CA GLN A 33 11.23 6.50 -11.63
C GLN A 33 11.67 7.30 -10.40
N LEU A 34 11.08 6.98 -9.25
CA LEU A 34 11.35 7.62 -7.98
C LEU A 34 12.11 6.69 -7.04
N GLY A 35 13.05 7.24 -6.31
CA GLY A 35 13.80 6.56 -5.26
C GLY A 35 13.52 7.17 -3.89
N PHE A 36 13.23 6.34 -2.88
CA PHE A 36 12.95 6.75 -1.51
C PHE A 36 13.80 5.96 -0.50
N GLY A 37 14.16 6.61 0.59
CA GLY A 37 14.94 6.05 1.68
C GLY A 37 16.39 5.77 1.31
N ASP A 38 17.33 6.16 2.17
CA ASP A 38 18.75 5.99 1.91
C ASP A 38 19.19 4.53 2.04
N ALA A 39 20.01 4.08 1.12
CA ALA A 39 20.58 2.74 1.14
C ALA A 39 22.07 2.78 1.47
N LYS A 40 22.50 1.88 2.37
CA LYS A 40 23.92 1.69 2.62
C LYS A 40 24.57 1.02 1.40
N GLU A 41 25.67 1.56 0.90
CA GLU A 41 26.37 1.01 -0.28
C GLU A 41 26.71 -0.48 -0.12
N LYS A 42 27.07 -0.90 1.10
CA LYS A 42 27.40 -2.32 1.41
C LYS A 42 26.22 -3.27 1.17
N SER A 43 24.97 -2.79 1.26
CA SER A 43 23.77 -3.62 1.08
C SER A 43 23.32 -3.76 -0.38
N LEU A 44 23.92 -2.97 -1.29
CA LEU A 44 23.55 -2.95 -2.69
C LEU A 44 24.33 -3.96 -3.51
N ARG A 45 23.66 -4.58 -4.48
CA ARG A 45 24.31 -5.40 -5.51
C ARG A 45 25.18 -4.54 -6.42
N ASN A 46 26.21 -5.12 -7.02
CA ASN A 46 27.13 -4.37 -7.90
C ASN A 46 26.41 -3.68 -9.07
N SER A 47 25.40 -4.30 -9.65
CA SER A 47 24.57 -3.70 -10.70
C SER A 47 23.83 -2.43 -10.23
N GLN A 48 23.29 -2.47 -9.00
CA GLN A 48 22.61 -1.30 -8.41
C GLN A 48 23.60 -0.18 -8.09
N ARG A 49 24.79 -0.51 -7.55
CA ARG A 49 25.86 0.48 -7.32
C ARG A 49 26.25 1.18 -8.62
N GLY A 50 26.47 0.40 -9.69
CA GLY A 50 26.79 0.94 -11.01
C GLY A 50 25.69 1.87 -11.55
N TYR A 51 24.42 1.48 -11.34
CA TYR A 51 23.28 2.30 -11.74
C TYR A 51 23.26 3.67 -11.04
N PHE A 52 23.30 3.70 -9.70
CA PHE A 52 23.30 4.96 -8.93
C PHE A 52 24.55 5.81 -9.19
N LYS A 53 25.72 5.17 -9.34
CA LYS A 53 26.97 5.85 -9.68
C LYS A 53 26.89 6.55 -11.05
N LYS A 54 26.25 5.91 -12.04
CA LYS A 54 26.03 6.50 -13.37
C LYS A 54 25.11 7.72 -13.32
N LEU A 55 24.12 7.71 -12.43
CA LEU A 55 23.17 8.81 -12.25
C LEU A 55 23.71 9.95 -11.38
N GLY A 56 24.80 9.75 -10.65
CA GLY A 56 25.33 10.72 -9.68
C GLY A 56 24.41 10.99 -8.49
N VAL A 57 23.47 10.07 -8.19
CA VAL A 57 22.48 10.20 -7.12
C VAL A 57 22.84 9.25 -5.98
N THR A 58 22.56 9.68 -4.73
CA THR A 58 22.71 8.82 -3.55
C THR A 58 21.86 7.55 -3.69
N PRO A 59 22.41 6.38 -3.30
CA PRO A 59 21.66 5.13 -3.40
C PRO A 59 20.37 5.15 -2.60
N ARG A 60 19.28 4.67 -3.19
CA ARG A 60 17.95 4.62 -2.58
C ARG A 60 17.50 3.17 -2.37
N THR A 61 16.82 2.91 -1.24
CA THR A 61 16.36 1.56 -0.86
C THR A 61 15.15 1.13 -1.67
N PHE A 62 14.19 2.02 -1.85
CA PHE A 62 12.91 1.72 -2.50
C PHE A 62 12.80 2.50 -3.80
N VAL A 63 12.81 1.76 -4.92
CA VAL A 63 12.72 2.36 -6.27
C VAL A 63 11.44 1.88 -6.94
N ARG A 64 10.62 2.81 -7.42
CA ARG A 64 9.35 2.51 -8.12
C ARG A 64 9.10 3.49 -9.25
N GLU A 65 8.36 3.00 -10.24
CA GLU A 65 7.86 3.83 -11.33
C GLU A 65 6.44 4.32 -11.01
N VAL A 66 6.21 5.60 -11.22
CA VAL A 66 4.91 6.24 -11.05
C VAL A 66 4.53 6.87 -12.37
N VAL A 67 3.25 6.78 -12.74
CA VAL A 67 2.74 7.41 -13.96
C VAL A 67 2.99 8.91 -13.89
N LYS A 68 3.56 9.48 -14.94
CA LYS A 68 3.85 10.90 -15.04
C LYS A 68 2.55 11.65 -15.34
N ASP A 69 2.11 12.44 -14.37
CA ASP A 69 1.21 13.55 -14.65
C ASP A 69 2.09 14.74 -15.07
N THR A 70 1.63 15.55 -15.95
CA THR A 70 2.17 16.64 -16.78
C THR A 70 3.25 17.58 -16.19
N THR A 71 3.95 17.27 -15.14
CA THR A 71 4.95 18.12 -14.50
C THR A 71 6.32 17.98 -15.16
N GLU A 72 6.95 19.11 -15.43
CA GLU A 72 8.34 19.21 -15.88
C GLU A 72 9.27 18.87 -14.71
N VAL A 73 9.59 17.59 -14.57
CA VAL A 73 10.52 17.09 -13.55
C VAL A 73 11.82 16.69 -14.23
N LYS A 74 12.95 17.04 -13.66
CA LYS A 74 14.30 16.70 -14.15
C LYS A 74 14.89 15.54 -13.34
N ILE A 75 15.83 14.82 -13.94
CA ILE A 75 16.60 13.80 -13.24
C ILE A 75 17.44 14.49 -12.15
N GLY A 76 17.39 13.97 -10.94
CA GLY A 76 18.07 14.52 -9.76
C GLY A 76 17.21 15.44 -8.91
N ASP A 77 16.02 15.85 -9.37
CA ASP A 77 15.10 16.64 -8.56
C ASP A 77 14.61 15.84 -7.34
N GLU A 78 14.27 16.55 -6.27
CA GLU A 78 13.66 15.97 -5.07
C GLU A 78 12.18 16.34 -4.99
N ILE A 79 11.34 15.31 -4.91
CA ILE A 79 9.90 15.46 -4.68
C ILE A 79 9.65 15.33 -3.18
N LYS A 80 9.04 16.35 -2.59
CA LYS A 80 8.69 16.42 -1.15
C LYS A 80 7.18 16.28 -0.94
N ALA A 81 6.75 16.33 0.32
CA ALA A 81 5.33 16.22 0.70
C ALA A 81 4.47 17.41 0.25
N ASP A 82 5.07 18.52 -0.19
CA ASP A 82 4.43 19.76 -0.66
C ASP A 82 3.52 19.62 -1.87
N ILE A 83 3.66 18.54 -2.65
CA ILE A 83 2.75 18.21 -3.77
C ILE A 83 1.31 17.91 -3.33
N PHE A 84 1.09 17.65 -2.03
CA PHE A 84 -0.22 17.38 -1.44
C PHE A 84 -0.69 18.57 -0.59
N ALA A 85 -1.97 18.91 -0.70
CA ALA A 85 -2.60 19.94 0.14
C ALA A 85 -3.54 19.32 1.17
N CYS A 86 -3.81 20.08 2.26
CA CYS A 86 -4.85 19.69 3.21
C CYS A 86 -6.21 19.63 2.50
N GLY A 87 -7.00 18.59 2.78
CA GLY A 87 -8.28 18.34 2.13
C GLY A 87 -8.20 17.54 0.83
N ASP A 88 -7.02 17.32 0.27
CA ASP A 88 -6.83 16.44 -0.87
C ASP A 88 -7.22 14.99 -0.55
N TYR A 89 -7.66 14.27 -1.57
CA TYR A 89 -7.89 12.83 -1.48
C TYR A 89 -6.75 12.07 -2.16
N VAL A 90 -6.27 11.03 -1.48
CA VAL A 90 -5.15 10.20 -1.94
C VAL A 90 -5.52 8.72 -1.97
N ASP A 91 -4.93 7.99 -2.91
CA ASP A 91 -4.96 6.53 -2.99
C ASP A 91 -3.61 5.98 -2.54
N ILE A 92 -3.61 5.11 -1.53
CA ILE A 92 -2.39 4.56 -0.94
C ILE A 92 -2.29 3.08 -1.23
N THR A 93 -1.23 2.69 -1.91
CA THR A 93 -0.93 1.29 -2.26
C THR A 93 0.26 0.80 -1.45
N ALA A 94 0.10 -0.31 -0.75
CA ALA A 94 1.20 -0.99 -0.04
C ALA A 94 0.97 -2.49 0.02
N THR A 95 1.95 -3.23 0.54
CA THR A 95 1.81 -4.65 0.81
C THR A 95 1.12 -4.86 2.16
N SER A 96 0.01 -5.59 2.18
CA SER A 96 -0.73 -5.88 3.41
C SER A 96 0.07 -6.75 4.38
N LYS A 97 -0.30 -6.73 5.66
CA LYS A 97 0.32 -7.61 6.66
C LYS A 97 0.12 -9.08 6.27
N GLY A 98 1.21 -9.85 6.20
CA GLY A 98 1.15 -11.29 6.00
C GLY A 98 0.46 -11.98 7.18
N LYS A 99 -0.38 -12.97 6.88
CA LYS A 99 -1.11 -13.77 7.87
C LYS A 99 -0.77 -15.26 7.75
N GLY A 100 0.14 -15.63 6.85
CA GLY A 100 0.53 -16.99 6.58
C GLY A 100 -0.59 -17.82 5.95
N PHE A 101 -0.54 -19.14 6.12
CA PHE A 101 -1.59 -20.06 5.66
C PHE A 101 -2.81 -19.95 6.60
N GLN A 102 -3.98 -19.66 6.04
CA GLN A 102 -5.21 -19.49 6.80
C GLN A 102 -6.32 -20.40 6.29
N GLY A 103 -7.14 -20.88 7.23
CA GLY A 103 -8.36 -21.61 6.93
C GLY A 103 -9.47 -20.70 6.39
N GLY A 104 -10.53 -21.32 5.84
CA GLY A 104 -11.62 -20.61 5.19
C GLY A 104 -12.40 -19.66 6.10
N MET A 105 -12.47 -19.95 7.39
CA MET A 105 -13.13 -19.05 8.36
C MET A 105 -12.49 -17.66 8.39
N LYS A 106 -11.17 -17.59 8.46
CA LYS A 106 -10.44 -16.31 8.52
C LYS A 106 -10.24 -15.71 7.14
N ARG A 107 -9.97 -16.55 6.13
CA ARG A 107 -9.65 -16.08 4.77
C ARG A 107 -10.88 -15.62 3.99
N TRP A 108 -11.99 -16.34 4.13
CA TRP A 108 -13.21 -16.15 3.34
C TRP A 108 -14.46 -15.83 4.17
N HIS A 109 -14.29 -15.70 5.49
CA HIS A 109 -15.40 -15.41 6.43
C HIS A 109 -16.53 -16.44 6.40
N TRP A 110 -16.18 -17.74 6.28
CA TRP A 110 -17.18 -18.80 6.34
C TRP A 110 -17.91 -18.79 7.68
N ALA A 111 -19.21 -19.05 7.64
CA ALA A 111 -20.05 -19.13 8.84
C ALA A 111 -19.71 -20.38 9.69
N GLY A 112 -19.35 -21.48 9.03
CA GLY A 112 -19.13 -22.77 9.69
C GLY A 112 -20.43 -23.48 10.03
N GLY A 113 -20.30 -24.61 10.71
CA GLY A 113 -21.45 -25.40 11.20
C GLY A 113 -21.79 -25.13 12.67
N PRO A 114 -22.91 -25.68 13.14
CA PRO A 114 -23.29 -25.63 14.56
C PRO A 114 -22.17 -26.14 15.47
N ARG A 115 -22.04 -25.54 16.66
CA ARG A 115 -21.01 -25.95 17.63
C ARG A 115 -21.49 -27.06 18.56
N THR A 116 -22.78 -27.33 18.56
CA THR A 116 -23.50 -28.32 19.41
C THR A 116 -24.28 -29.27 18.52
N HIS A 117 -25.13 -30.10 19.11
CA HIS A 117 -25.98 -31.09 18.45
C HIS A 117 -25.19 -32.13 17.60
N GLY A 118 -24.00 -32.54 18.07
CA GLY A 118 -23.23 -33.61 17.44
C GLY A 118 -22.59 -33.25 16.06
N HIS A 119 -22.59 -31.97 15.68
CA HIS A 119 -22.04 -31.58 14.39
C HIS A 119 -20.49 -31.59 14.40
N THR A 120 -19.90 -32.52 13.62
CA THR A 120 -18.43 -32.72 13.54
C THR A 120 -17.70 -31.70 12.62
N GLY A 121 -18.45 -31.04 11.75
CA GLY A 121 -17.92 -30.17 10.71
C GLY A 121 -17.81 -28.69 11.07
N ASN A 122 -17.67 -28.32 12.37
CA ASN A 122 -17.74 -26.94 12.87
C ASN A 122 -16.93 -25.91 12.05
N ARG A 123 -15.70 -26.25 11.65
CA ARG A 123 -14.77 -25.36 10.92
C ARG A 123 -14.24 -25.97 9.62
N ARG A 124 -14.78 -27.10 9.21
CA ARG A 124 -14.34 -27.80 8.01
C ARG A 124 -14.92 -27.17 6.75
N VAL A 125 -14.24 -27.41 5.64
CA VAL A 125 -14.79 -27.14 4.30
C VAL A 125 -15.93 -28.12 4.08
N GLY A 126 -17.10 -27.65 3.75
CA GLY A 126 -18.23 -28.50 3.37
C GLY A 126 -18.05 -29.08 1.98
N SER A 127 -19.13 -29.28 1.24
CA SER A 127 -19.07 -29.70 -0.15
C SER A 127 -18.28 -28.69 -1.00
N ILE A 128 -17.40 -29.20 -1.87
CA ILE A 128 -16.58 -28.39 -2.79
C ILE A 128 -17.08 -28.49 -4.23
N GLY A 129 -18.15 -29.22 -4.49
CA GLY A 129 -18.76 -29.35 -5.81
C GLY A 129 -19.67 -30.57 -5.92
N SER A 130 -20.24 -30.74 -7.10
CA SER A 130 -21.05 -31.90 -7.46
C SER A 130 -20.19 -33.11 -7.85
N SER A 131 -20.79 -34.28 -8.05
CA SER A 131 -20.14 -35.55 -8.36
C SER A 131 -19.58 -35.60 -9.79
N THR A 132 -20.07 -36.48 -10.61
CA THR A 132 -19.57 -36.77 -11.97
C THR A 132 -19.66 -35.59 -12.94
N THR A 133 -20.61 -34.69 -12.77
CA THR A 133 -20.74 -33.48 -13.58
C THR A 133 -20.61 -32.28 -12.66
N PRO A 134 -19.56 -31.46 -12.76
CA PRO A 134 -18.50 -31.39 -13.80
C PRO A 134 -17.30 -32.31 -13.58
N GLY A 135 -17.28 -33.21 -12.58
CA GLY A 135 -16.16 -34.11 -12.27
C GLY A 135 -14.88 -33.43 -11.79
N ARG A 136 -14.97 -32.15 -11.43
CA ARG A 136 -13.86 -31.34 -10.94
C ARG A 136 -14.33 -30.22 -10.02
N VAL A 137 -13.43 -29.64 -9.22
CA VAL A 137 -13.66 -28.41 -8.51
C VAL A 137 -13.42 -27.22 -9.42
N PHE A 138 -14.33 -26.26 -9.46
CA PHE A 138 -14.19 -25.07 -10.28
C PHE A 138 -13.02 -24.18 -9.81
N ARG A 139 -12.38 -23.49 -10.76
CA ARG A 139 -11.36 -22.50 -10.47
C ARG A 139 -11.95 -21.34 -9.65
N GLY A 140 -11.17 -20.81 -8.70
CA GLY A 140 -11.62 -19.72 -7.85
C GLY A 140 -12.50 -20.15 -6.67
N HIS A 141 -12.76 -21.46 -6.48
CA HIS A 141 -13.45 -21.95 -5.32
C HIS A 141 -12.70 -21.58 -4.04
N HIS A 142 -13.45 -21.09 -3.04
CA HIS A 142 -12.88 -20.61 -1.78
C HIS A 142 -12.29 -21.78 -0.99
N MET A 143 -10.99 -21.79 -0.80
CA MET A 143 -10.28 -22.83 -0.04
C MET A 143 -9.24 -22.20 0.90
N PRO A 144 -8.74 -22.97 1.89
CA PRO A 144 -7.60 -22.56 2.69
C PRO A 144 -6.39 -22.21 1.81
N GLY A 145 -5.54 -21.33 2.30
CA GLY A 145 -4.33 -20.94 1.57
C GLY A 145 -3.68 -19.71 2.15
N HIS A 146 -2.68 -19.21 1.46
CA HIS A 146 -1.96 -17.99 1.85
C HIS A 146 -2.91 -16.79 1.93
N MET A 147 -2.75 -15.98 2.98
CA MET A 147 -3.51 -14.76 3.20
C MET A 147 -2.58 -13.63 3.61
N GLY A 148 -2.83 -12.44 3.07
CA GLY A 148 -1.98 -11.28 3.28
C GLY A 148 -0.70 -11.30 2.47
N ALA A 149 0.20 -10.35 2.73
CA ALA A 149 1.38 -10.05 1.90
C ALA A 149 1.03 -9.74 0.43
N ASP A 150 -0.22 -9.34 0.19
CA ASP A 150 -0.74 -8.95 -1.12
C ASP A 150 -0.65 -7.43 -1.29
N ARG A 151 -0.51 -6.98 -2.54
CA ARG A 151 -0.58 -5.58 -2.88
C ARG A 151 -2.04 -5.10 -2.78
N VAL A 152 -2.30 -4.20 -1.84
CA VAL A 152 -3.62 -3.64 -1.57
C VAL A 152 -3.58 -2.12 -1.73
N THR A 153 -4.64 -1.56 -2.30
CA THR A 153 -4.81 -0.11 -2.43
C THR A 153 -6.04 0.34 -1.64
N THR A 154 -5.83 1.24 -0.68
CA THR A 154 -6.91 1.96 -0.01
C THR A 154 -7.14 3.26 -0.75
N GLN A 155 -8.36 3.46 -1.25
CA GLN A 155 -8.74 4.60 -2.07
C GLN A 155 -9.41 5.71 -1.24
N ASN A 156 -9.29 6.96 -1.74
CA ASN A 156 -9.99 8.14 -1.24
C ASN A 156 -9.74 8.46 0.24
N LEU A 157 -8.51 8.31 0.71
CA LEU A 157 -8.11 8.77 2.04
C LEU A 157 -7.91 10.29 2.01
N MET A 158 -8.50 11.01 2.95
CA MET A 158 -8.39 12.46 3.05
C MET A 158 -7.08 12.84 3.75
N VAL A 159 -6.36 13.80 3.18
CA VAL A 159 -5.20 14.43 3.80
C VAL A 159 -5.67 15.41 4.87
N VAL A 160 -5.31 15.18 6.12
CA VAL A 160 -5.70 16.00 7.27
C VAL A 160 -4.69 17.13 7.50
N LYS A 161 -3.40 16.81 7.41
CA LYS A 161 -2.31 17.75 7.63
C LYS A 161 -1.10 17.38 6.80
N VAL A 162 -0.38 18.39 6.33
CA VAL A 162 0.93 18.24 5.66
C VAL A 162 1.97 19.01 6.46
N ASP A 163 3.05 18.35 6.83
CA ASP A 163 4.23 18.96 7.44
C ASP A 163 5.36 18.94 6.42
N THR A 164 5.62 20.11 5.84
CA THR A 164 6.65 20.27 4.80
C THR A 164 8.07 20.27 5.35
N VAL A 165 8.24 20.61 6.63
CA VAL A 165 9.55 20.66 7.30
C VAL A 165 10.08 19.24 7.50
N ASN A 166 9.23 18.35 8.04
CA ASN A 166 9.59 16.97 8.34
C ASN A 166 9.17 15.99 7.22
N ASN A 167 8.64 16.49 6.10
CA ASN A 167 8.09 15.69 5.00
C ASN A 167 7.05 14.64 5.45
N LEU A 168 6.17 15.01 6.41
CA LEU A 168 5.14 14.13 6.93
C LEU A 168 3.78 14.44 6.30
N LEU A 169 3.12 13.38 5.87
CA LEU A 169 1.74 13.40 5.38
C LEU A 169 0.84 12.69 6.37
N VAL A 170 -0.16 13.39 6.89
CA VAL A 170 -1.13 12.85 7.84
C VAL A 170 -2.44 12.58 7.11
N VAL A 171 -2.83 11.31 7.02
CA VAL A 171 -4.05 10.88 6.31
C VAL A 171 -5.08 10.33 7.28
N LYS A 172 -6.36 10.59 7.02
CA LYS A 172 -7.49 10.07 7.80
C LYS A 172 -7.67 8.58 7.52
N GLY A 173 -7.62 7.76 8.58
CA GLY A 173 -7.92 6.33 8.51
C GLY A 173 -6.70 5.43 8.46
N ALA A 174 -6.94 4.17 8.11
CA ALA A 174 -5.93 3.11 8.09
C ALA A 174 -5.25 3.00 6.73
N VAL A 175 -3.95 2.73 6.76
CA VAL A 175 -3.09 2.48 5.59
C VAL A 175 -2.69 1.00 5.59
N PRO A 176 -2.65 0.32 4.44
CA PRO A 176 -2.26 -1.08 4.37
C PRO A 176 -0.77 -1.27 4.72
N GLY A 177 -0.44 -2.42 5.29
CA GLY A 177 0.91 -2.80 5.65
C GLY A 177 1.23 -2.74 7.16
N HIS A 178 2.44 -3.09 7.50
CA HIS A 178 2.97 -2.97 8.87
C HIS A 178 3.60 -1.59 9.10
N ASN A 179 3.91 -1.26 10.34
CA ASN A 179 4.65 -0.04 10.65
C ASN A 179 6.02 -0.08 9.95
N ASN A 180 6.47 1.07 9.47
CA ASN A 180 7.71 1.23 8.70
C ASN A 180 7.73 0.44 7.37
N SER A 181 6.56 0.12 6.80
CA SER A 181 6.48 -0.44 5.44
C SER A 181 6.42 0.66 4.39
N TYR A 182 6.99 0.36 3.22
CA TYR A 182 6.92 1.28 2.09
C TYR A 182 5.52 1.31 1.49
N CYS A 183 5.07 2.50 1.12
CA CYS A 183 3.80 2.71 0.43
C CYS A 183 3.98 3.66 -0.76
N ILE A 184 3.06 3.57 -1.71
CA ILE A 184 2.99 4.46 -2.86
C ILE A 184 1.74 5.31 -2.69
N ILE A 185 1.92 6.63 -2.63
CA ILE A 185 0.85 7.60 -2.48
C ILE A 185 0.59 8.24 -3.84
N ARG A 186 -0.66 8.34 -4.23
CA ARG A 186 -1.10 9.00 -5.47
C ARG A 186 -2.31 9.86 -5.20
N LYS A 187 -2.52 10.92 -5.97
CA LYS A 187 -3.79 11.66 -5.95
C LYS A 187 -4.93 10.71 -6.32
N ALA A 188 -6.07 10.83 -5.65
CA ALA A 188 -7.20 9.95 -5.86
C ALA A 188 -7.77 10.08 -7.27
N LYS A 189 -8.02 8.93 -7.92
CA LYS A 189 -8.60 8.92 -9.27
C LYS A 189 -10.10 9.23 -9.27
N LYS A 190 -10.83 8.74 -8.23
CA LYS A 190 -12.30 8.80 -8.18
C LYS A 190 -12.82 10.06 -7.50
N LYS A 191 -12.12 10.58 -6.52
CA LYS A 191 -12.56 11.73 -5.73
C LYS A 191 -11.52 12.84 -5.83
N LYS A 192 -11.90 13.95 -6.45
CA LYS A 192 -11.08 15.17 -6.50
C LYS A 192 -11.36 16.01 -5.25
N ALA A 193 -10.38 16.82 -4.82
CA ALA A 193 -10.61 17.83 -3.81
C ALA A 193 -11.78 18.73 -4.27
N LYS A 194 -12.63 19.13 -3.34
CA LYS A 194 -13.57 20.22 -3.62
C LYS A 194 -12.72 21.50 -3.66
N VAL A 195 -12.66 22.13 -4.83
CA VAL A 195 -12.08 23.47 -5.02
C VAL A 195 -12.94 24.48 -4.28
#